data_0a59668f71aae22c726858b186675aa6
#
_entry.id   0a59668f71aae22c726858b186675aa6
#
_cell.length_a   1.000
_cell.length_b   1.000
_cell.length_c   1.000
_cell.angle_alpha   90.00
_cell.angle_beta   90.00
_cell.angle_gamma   90.00
#
_symmetry.space_group_name_H-M   'P 1'
#
loop_
_entity.id
_entity.type
_entity.pdbx_description
1 polymer ?
#
loop_
_entity_poly.entity_id
_entity_poly.type
_entity_poly.pdbx_seq_one_letter_code
_entity_poly.pdbx_strand_id
1 'polypeptide(L)'
;MHKDVIIVGAGISGIAAGYNLKKSCPNKSFSILEGRENIGGTWDLFKYPGIRSDSDMHTLGFRFKPWIHDKSIADGPSIMEYLHETINEYKLNDNILLNHKVDSANWNSKKSLWELKINVNNDLKDMTCNFFFLCGGYYSYTKPHMPYFKNQENFKGHIVHPQFWNESL
;
A
#
# COMPACT_ATOMS: atom_id res chain seq x y z
N MET A 1 -9.83 -18.91 -6.28
CA MET A 1 -9.16 -19.14 -4.98
C MET A 1 -10.01 -18.51 -3.88
N HIS A 2 -10.11 -19.14 -2.69
CA HIS A 2 -10.80 -18.58 -1.52
C HIS A 2 -9.81 -18.32 -0.38
N LYS A 3 -10.01 -17.24 0.38
CA LYS A 3 -9.34 -16.91 1.63
C LYS A 3 -10.37 -16.46 2.67
N ASP A 4 -10.11 -16.69 3.96
CA ASP A 4 -10.96 -16.11 5.01
C ASP A 4 -10.93 -14.58 4.94
N VAL A 5 -9.75 -13.98 4.72
CA VAL A 5 -9.58 -12.53 4.65
C VAL A 5 -8.73 -12.14 3.42
N ILE A 6 -9.17 -11.11 2.72
CA ILE A 6 -8.37 -10.42 1.71
C ILE A 6 -8.15 -8.98 2.17
N ILE A 7 -6.87 -8.57 2.20
CA ILE A 7 -6.42 -7.21 2.48
C ILE A 7 -5.97 -6.61 1.15
N VAL A 8 -6.42 -5.40 0.81
CA VAL A 8 -6.04 -4.70 -0.41
C VAL A 8 -5.04 -3.58 -0.09
N GLY A 9 -3.85 -3.70 -0.65
CA GLY A 9 -2.75 -2.78 -0.48
C GLY A 9 -1.71 -3.28 0.53
N ALA A 10 -0.43 -3.29 0.11
CA ALA A 10 0.73 -3.64 0.93
C ALA A 10 1.51 -2.40 1.41
N GLY A 11 0.81 -1.31 1.68
CA GLY A 11 1.33 -0.15 2.41
C GLY A 11 1.35 -0.41 3.92
N ILE A 12 1.66 0.62 4.71
CA ILE A 12 1.76 0.54 6.17
C ILE A 12 0.50 -0.07 6.81
N SER A 13 -0.69 0.31 6.35
CA SER A 13 -1.97 -0.20 6.89
C SER A 13 -2.18 -1.68 6.60
N GLY A 14 -1.88 -2.13 5.37
CA GLY A 14 -2.05 -3.54 5.00
C GLY A 14 -1.05 -4.46 5.70
N ILE A 15 0.19 -4.01 5.90
CA ILE A 15 1.20 -4.73 6.67
C ILE A 15 0.76 -4.86 8.14
N ALA A 16 0.24 -3.77 8.74
CA ALA A 16 -0.31 -3.81 10.10
C ALA A 16 -1.49 -4.78 10.22
N ALA A 17 -2.41 -4.76 9.26
CA ALA A 17 -3.55 -5.67 9.24
C ALA A 17 -3.09 -7.13 9.12
N GLY A 18 -2.14 -7.42 8.24
CA GLY A 18 -1.57 -8.76 8.07
C GLY A 18 -0.91 -9.29 9.34
N TYR A 19 -0.09 -8.47 10.01
CA TYR A 19 0.49 -8.82 11.30
C TYR A 19 -0.56 -9.18 12.34
N ASN A 20 -1.57 -8.31 12.51
CA ASN A 20 -2.61 -8.53 13.51
C ASN A 20 -3.44 -9.78 13.22
N LEU A 21 -3.77 -10.05 11.96
CA LEU A 21 -4.44 -11.29 11.57
C LEU A 21 -3.60 -12.51 11.89
N LYS A 22 -2.33 -12.50 11.51
CA LYS A 22 -1.42 -13.63 11.78
C LYS A 22 -1.27 -13.92 13.26
N LYS A 23 -1.20 -12.86 14.08
CA LYS A 23 -1.05 -12.97 15.54
C LYS A 23 -2.35 -13.39 16.24
N SER A 24 -3.47 -12.75 15.90
CA SER A 24 -4.72 -12.89 16.66
C SER A 24 -5.68 -13.93 16.07
N CYS A 25 -5.51 -14.28 14.81
CA CYS A 25 -6.35 -15.23 14.09
C CYS A 25 -5.50 -16.28 13.34
N PRO A 26 -4.62 -17.05 14.02
CA PRO A 26 -3.63 -17.93 13.38
C PRO A 26 -4.25 -19.04 12.53
N ASN A 27 -5.51 -19.38 12.77
CA ASN A 27 -6.26 -20.40 12.02
C ASN A 27 -6.99 -19.83 10.79
N LYS A 28 -6.86 -18.53 10.51
CA LYS A 28 -7.50 -17.88 9.37
C LYS A 28 -6.53 -17.69 8.22
N SER A 29 -6.94 -18.12 7.05
CA SER A 29 -6.19 -17.89 5.82
C SER A 29 -6.36 -16.45 5.35
N PHE A 30 -5.26 -15.78 4.97
CA PHE A 30 -5.35 -14.44 4.38
C PHE A 30 -4.31 -14.20 3.29
N SER A 31 -4.60 -13.21 2.46
CA SER A 31 -3.65 -12.64 1.50
C SER A 31 -3.73 -11.13 1.50
N ILE A 32 -2.58 -10.48 1.29
CA ILE A 32 -2.45 -9.05 1.05
C ILE A 32 -2.22 -8.88 -0.44
N LEU A 33 -3.16 -8.25 -1.13
CA LEU A 33 -3.08 -8.03 -2.57
C LEU A 33 -2.54 -6.63 -2.84
N GLU A 34 -1.39 -6.54 -3.49
CA GLU A 34 -0.79 -5.28 -3.93
C GLU A 34 -0.83 -5.19 -5.44
N GLY A 35 -1.40 -4.09 -5.95
CA GLY A 35 -1.54 -3.87 -7.39
C GLY A 35 -0.25 -3.54 -8.11
N ARG A 36 0.78 -3.15 -7.39
CA ARG A 36 2.10 -2.76 -7.92
C ARG A 36 3.11 -3.89 -7.72
N GLU A 37 4.28 -3.70 -8.30
CA GLU A 37 5.42 -4.64 -8.19
C GLU A 37 6.17 -4.53 -6.85
N ASN A 38 5.91 -3.47 -6.06
CA ASN A 38 6.58 -3.21 -4.79
C ASN A 38 5.57 -2.99 -3.67
N ILE A 39 5.97 -3.34 -2.46
CA ILE A 39 5.28 -2.97 -1.22
C ILE A 39 5.56 -1.49 -0.88
N GLY A 40 4.93 -0.95 0.16
CA GLY A 40 5.28 0.35 0.75
C GLY A 40 4.28 1.46 0.47
N GLY A 41 3.37 1.28 -0.52
CA GLY A 41 2.32 2.26 -0.82
C GLY A 41 2.88 3.65 -1.10
N THR A 42 2.49 4.66 -0.32
CA THR A 42 2.96 6.04 -0.43
C THR A 42 4.49 6.15 -0.45
N TRP A 43 5.18 5.40 0.40
CA TRP A 43 6.63 5.49 0.59
C TRP A 43 7.41 4.90 -0.58
N ASP A 44 6.84 3.99 -1.35
CA ASP A 44 7.39 3.50 -2.61
C ASP A 44 6.90 4.31 -3.82
N LEU A 45 5.73 4.96 -3.74
CA LEU A 45 5.16 5.72 -4.86
C LEU A 45 5.92 7.03 -5.12
N PHE A 46 6.21 7.79 -4.07
CA PHE A 46 6.85 9.10 -4.20
C PHE A 46 8.37 8.99 -4.12
N LYS A 47 9.06 9.58 -5.13
CA LYS A 47 10.51 9.53 -5.29
C LYS A 47 11.17 10.91 -5.33
N TYR A 48 10.42 12.00 -5.11
CA TYR A 48 10.95 13.34 -5.14
C TYR A 48 12.00 13.58 -4.03
N PRO A 49 13.00 14.44 -4.26
CA PRO A 49 14.05 14.74 -3.27
C PRO A 49 13.47 15.27 -1.96
N GLY A 50 13.95 14.75 -0.85
CA GLY A 50 13.51 15.17 0.47
C GLY A 50 12.18 14.60 0.94
N ILE A 51 11.63 13.57 0.24
CA ILE A 51 10.46 12.82 0.75
C ILE A 51 10.74 12.32 2.16
N ARG A 52 9.85 12.63 3.09
CA ARG A 52 9.95 12.26 4.51
C ARG A 52 8.58 12.22 5.14
N SER A 53 8.48 11.64 6.35
CA SER A 53 7.26 11.74 7.15
C SER A 53 7.03 13.19 7.58
N ASP A 54 5.79 13.59 7.64
CA ASP A 54 5.33 14.88 8.19
C ASP A 54 4.90 14.75 9.66
N SER A 55 4.75 13.53 10.15
CA SER A 55 4.58 13.18 11.56
C SER A 55 5.79 12.36 12.05
N ASP A 56 5.99 12.32 13.37
CA ASP A 56 7.05 11.52 13.96
C ASP A 56 6.79 10.01 13.80
N MET A 57 7.89 9.25 13.71
CA MET A 57 7.83 7.80 13.51
C MET A 57 7.36 7.03 14.75
N HIS A 58 7.38 7.63 15.94
CA HIS A 58 6.82 7.01 17.14
C HIS A 58 5.29 6.95 17.06
N THR A 59 4.68 7.89 16.31
CA THR A 59 3.24 7.92 16.01
C THR A 59 2.93 7.13 14.72
N LEU A 60 3.72 7.29 13.64
CA LEU A 60 3.50 6.64 12.36
C LEU A 60 3.84 5.14 12.40
N GLY A 61 4.89 4.77 13.14
CA GLY A 61 5.38 3.40 13.23
C GLY A 61 4.39 2.44 13.90
N PHE A 62 4.64 1.15 13.72
CA PHE A 62 3.78 0.12 14.27
C PHE A 62 3.96 0.01 15.79
N ARG A 63 2.86 -0.06 16.51
CA ARG A 63 2.87 -0.26 17.96
C ARG A 63 3.58 -1.57 18.36
N PHE A 64 3.55 -2.57 17.52
CA PHE A 64 4.17 -3.88 17.76
C PHE A 64 5.65 -3.96 17.33
N LYS A 65 6.12 -2.99 16.55
CA LYS A 65 7.52 -2.77 16.16
C LYS A 65 7.85 -1.28 16.31
N PRO A 66 8.20 -0.83 17.52
CA PRO A 66 8.52 0.59 17.74
C PRO A 66 9.69 1.05 16.87
N TRP A 67 9.63 2.33 16.47
CA TRP A 67 10.74 2.98 15.80
C TRP A 67 11.91 3.19 16.79
N ILE A 68 13.10 2.75 16.42
CA ILE A 68 14.29 2.77 17.29
C ILE A 68 15.44 3.63 16.76
N HIS A 69 15.26 4.25 15.59
CA HIS A 69 16.31 5.11 15.01
C HIS A 69 16.24 6.52 15.59
N ASP A 70 17.39 7.23 15.56
CA ASP A 70 17.56 8.56 16.19
C ASP A 70 16.68 9.63 15.56
N LYS A 71 16.42 9.55 14.25
CA LYS A 71 15.59 10.54 13.56
C LYS A 71 14.10 10.24 13.78
N SER A 72 13.42 11.10 14.51
CA SER A 72 11.97 10.98 14.70
C SER A 72 11.18 11.26 13.42
N ILE A 73 11.64 12.22 12.58
CA ILE A 73 11.10 12.47 11.24
C ILE A 73 11.98 11.72 10.24
N ALA A 74 11.46 10.62 9.72
CA ALA A 74 12.22 9.72 8.84
C ALA A 74 12.07 10.07 7.36
N ASP A 75 13.13 9.89 6.60
CA ASP A 75 13.09 9.93 5.14
C ASP A 75 12.41 8.69 4.53
N GLY A 76 11.97 8.82 3.27
CA GLY A 76 11.27 7.74 2.57
C GLY A 76 12.04 6.41 2.56
N PRO A 77 13.34 6.40 2.20
CA PRO A 77 14.15 5.18 2.24
C PRO A 77 14.18 4.49 3.60
N SER A 78 14.36 5.24 4.69
CA SER A 78 14.36 4.68 6.05
C SER A 78 13.00 4.07 6.41
N ILE A 79 11.90 4.68 5.97
CA ILE A 79 10.56 4.12 6.18
C ILE A 79 10.39 2.84 5.37
N MET A 80 10.86 2.80 4.13
CA MET A 80 10.81 1.59 3.30
C MET A 80 11.61 0.43 3.92
N GLU A 81 12.80 0.71 4.42
CA GLU A 81 13.61 -0.27 5.15
C GLU A 81 12.85 -0.84 6.35
N TYR A 82 12.28 0.03 7.18
CA TYR A 82 11.46 -0.36 8.32
C TYR A 82 10.26 -1.25 7.93
N LEU A 83 9.59 -0.97 6.79
CA LEU A 83 8.50 -1.82 6.30
C LEU A 83 9.00 -3.19 5.83
N HIS A 84 10.13 -3.24 5.11
CA HIS A 84 10.75 -4.50 4.68
C HIS A 84 11.21 -5.35 5.86
N GLU A 85 11.87 -4.74 6.84
CA GLU A 85 12.24 -5.41 8.09
C GLU A 85 11.02 -5.99 8.80
N THR A 86 9.93 -5.21 8.89
CA THR A 86 8.68 -5.66 9.51
C THR A 86 8.11 -6.90 8.82
N ILE A 87 8.06 -6.89 7.50
CA ILE A 87 7.55 -8.02 6.71
C ILE A 87 8.41 -9.27 6.96
N ASN A 88 9.73 -9.11 6.97
CA ASN A 88 10.67 -10.21 7.16
C ASN A 88 10.61 -10.78 8.60
N GLU A 89 10.65 -9.90 9.61
CA GLU A 89 10.63 -10.27 11.03
C GLU A 89 9.36 -11.06 11.37
N TYR A 90 8.22 -10.61 10.87
CA TYR A 90 6.93 -11.25 11.13
C TYR A 90 6.52 -12.26 10.05
N LYS A 91 7.40 -12.58 9.09
CA LYS A 91 7.23 -13.61 8.06
C LYS A 91 5.93 -13.41 7.26
N LEU A 92 5.70 -12.18 6.80
CA LEU A 92 4.50 -11.84 6.03
C LEU A 92 4.70 -12.03 4.52
N ASN A 93 5.93 -12.31 4.06
CA ASN A 93 6.26 -12.45 2.63
C ASN A 93 5.30 -13.39 1.89
N ASP A 94 5.02 -14.57 2.46
CA ASP A 94 4.18 -15.59 1.85
C ASP A 94 2.69 -15.18 1.74
N ASN A 95 2.31 -14.12 2.45
CA ASN A 95 0.95 -13.60 2.45
C ASN A 95 0.77 -12.45 1.46
N ILE A 96 1.85 -11.83 0.96
CA ILE A 96 1.81 -10.68 0.06
C ILE A 96 1.88 -11.16 -1.38
N LEU A 97 0.91 -10.77 -2.17
CA LEU A 97 0.84 -11.05 -3.60
C LEU A 97 0.96 -9.73 -4.36
N LEU A 98 2.14 -9.50 -4.95
CA LEU A 98 2.43 -8.35 -5.80
C LEU A 98 1.82 -8.50 -7.19
N ASN A 99 1.61 -7.40 -7.91
CA ASN A 99 0.96 -7.39 -9.23
C ASN A 99 -0.45 -8.00 -9.23
N HIS A 100 -1.15 -7.90 -8.09
CA HIS A 100 -2.52 -8.38 -7.89
C HIS A 100 -3.44 -7.20 -7.64
N LYS A 101 -3.85 -6.50 -8.70
CA LYS A 101 -4.73 -5.34 -8.60
C LYS A 101 -6.18 -5.78 -8.49
N VAL A 102 -6.85 -5.39 -7.43
CA VAL A 102 -8.29 -5.61 -7.28
C VAL A 102 -9.04 -4.59 -8.13
N ASP A 103 -9.74 -5.06 -9.16
CA ASP A 103 -10.53 -4.21 -10.05
C ASP A 103 -11.97 -4.03 -9.55
N SER A 104 -12.54 -5.06 -8.91
CA SER A 104 -13.85 -4.97 -8.29
C SER A 104 -14.02 -5.96 -7.14
N ALA A 105 -14.88 -5.61 -6.18
CA ALA A 105 -15.31 -6.49 -5.11
C ALA A 105 -16.82 -6.31 -4.90
N ASN A 106 -17.57 -7.42 -4.97
CA ASN A 106 -19.02 -7.42 -4.85
C ASN A 106 -19.45 -8.39 -3.73
N TRP A 107 -20.32 -7.92 -2.83
CA TRP A 107 -20.89 -8.77 -1.81
C TRP A 107 -21.98 -9.65 -2.39
N ASN A 108 -21.87 -10.95 -2.15
CA ASN A 108 -22.91 -11.92 -2.52
C ASN A 108 -23.66 -12.40 -1.27
N SER A 109 -24.85 -11.85 -1.03
CA SER A 109 -25.65 -12.16 0.15
C SER A 109 -26.14 -13.61 0.19
N LYS A 110 -26.35 -14.25 -0.97
CA LYS A 110 -26.77 -15.66 -1.02
C LYS A 110 -25.67 -16.61 -0.58
N LYS A 111 -24.40 -16.26 -0.87
CA LYS A 111 -23.22 -17.05 -0.51
C LYS A 111 -22.54 -16.55 0.76
N SER A 112 -22.95 -15.40 1.28
CA SER A 112 -22.35 -14.72 2.44
C SER A 112 -20.83 -14.53 2.31
N LEU A 113 -20.39 -14.04 1.13
CA LEU A 113 -18.97 -13.81 0.84
C LEU A 113 -18.78 -12.67 -0.18
N TRP A 114 -17.57 -12.15 -0.23
CA TRP A 114 -17.11 -11.22 -1.26
C TRP A 114 -16.61 -11.99 -2.49
N GLU A 115 -17.03 -11.54 -3.66
CA GLU A 115 -16.54 -11.99 -4.97
C GLU A 115 -15.69 -10.88 -5.59
N LEU A 116 -14.41 -11.18 -5.85
CA LEU A 116 -13.43 -10.21 -6.33
C LEU A 116 -12.98 -10.56 -7.75
N LYS A 117 -12.82 -9.51 -8.57
CA LYS A 117 -12.09 -9.58 -9.83
C LYS A 117 -10.72 -8.95 -9.64
N ILE A 118 -9.68 -9.71 -9.96
CA ILE A 118 -8.29 -9.32 -9.73
C ILE A 118 -7.55 -9.39 -11.05
N ASN A 119 -6.89 -8.30 -11.40
CA ASN A 119 -5.98 -8.26 -12.54
C ASN A 119 -4.59 -8.69 -12.07
N VAL A 120 -4.07 -9.75 -12.65
CA VAL A 120 -2.73 -10.29 -12.40
C VAL A 120 -1.95 -10.28 -13.70
N ASN A 121 -1.08 -9.31 -13.90
CA ASN A 121 -0.29 -9.15 -15.14
C ASN A 121 -1.17 -9.13 -16.42
N ASN A 122 -2.29 -8.39 -16.37
CA ASN A 122 -3.34 -8.28 -17.40
C ASN A 122 -4.25 -9.52 -17.56
N ASP A 123 -4.08 -10.55 -16.75
CA ASP A 123 -5.01 -11.68 -16.68
C ASP A 123 -6.05 -11.47 -15.57
N LEU A 124 -7.33 -11.59 -15.89
CA LEU A 124 -8.40 -11.50 -14.90
C LEU A 124 -8.56 -12.83 -14.17
N LYS A 125 -8.50 -12.78 -12.84
CA LYS A 125 -8.71 -13.93 -11.97
C LYS A 125 -9.81 -13.65 -10.95
N ASP A 126 -10.50 -14.72 -10.56
CA ASP A 126 -11.52 -14.65 -9.52
C ASP A 126 -10.99 -15.11 -8.17
N MET A 127 -11.28 -14.32 -7.14
CA MET A 127 -11.06 -14.69 -5.76
C MET A 127 -12.32 -14.44 -4.94
N THR A 128 -12.44 -15.14 -3.81
CA THR A 128 -13.52 -14.91 -2.85
C THR A 128 -12.97 -14.82 -1.44
N CYS A 129 -13.64 -14.08 -0.55
CA CYS A 129 -13.31 -14.05 0.85
C CYS A 129 -14.55 -13.79 1.73
N ASN A 130 -14.41 -14.12 3.03
CA ASN A 130 -15.44 -13.78 4.01
C ASN A 130 -15.28 -12.34 4.49
N PHE A 131 -14.05 -11.87 4.69
CA PHE A 131 -13.73 -10.52 5.11
C PHE A 131 -12.86 -9.80 4.08
N PHE A 132 -13.19 -8.54 3.82
CA PHE A 132 -12.54 -7.69 2.85
C PHE A 132 -12.06 -6.40 3.52
N PHE A 133 -10.72 -6.20 3.59
CA PHE A 133 -10.08 -5.06 4.19
C PHE A 133 -9.52 -4.12 3.12
N LEU A 134 -9.98 -2.88 3.08
CA LEU A 134 -9.48 -1.85 2.18
C LEU A 134 -8.34 -1.07 2.85
N CYS A 135 -7.10 -1.32 2.40
CA CYS A 135 -5.89 -0.62 2.80
C CYS A 135 -5.20 0.06 1.60
N GLY A 136 -5.96 0.39 0.54
CA GLY A 136 -5.47 0.90 -0.74
C GLY A 136 -4.96 2.35 -0.71
N GLY A 137 -5.04 3.04 0.44
CA GLY A 137 -4.67 4.45 0.53
C GLY A 137 -5.68 5.38 -0.15
N TYR A 138 -5.30 6.65 -0.33
CA TYR A 138 -6.17 7.69 -0.91
C TYR A 138 -5.58 8.35 -2.16
N TYR A 139 -4.37 7.98 -2.57
CA TYR A 139 -3.78 8.48 -3.80
C TYR A 139 -4.25 7.69 -5.02
N SER A 140 -4.61 8.39 -6.09
CA SER A 140 -4.81 7.77 -7.40
C SER A 140 -3.45 7.56 -8.06
N TYR A 141 -3.08 6.32 -8.36
CA TYR A 141 -1.80 6.01 -9.01
C TYR A 141 -1.75 6.43 -10.48
N THR A 142 -2.91 6.58 -11.13
CA THR A 142 -3.00 6.88 -12.56
C THR A 142 -3.42 8.31 -12.85
N LYS A 143 -4.16 8.95 -11.93
CA LYS A 143 -4.70 10.29 -12.14
C LYS A 143 -4.55 11.12 -10.85
N PRO A 144 -3.37 11.70 -10.60
CA PRO A 144 -3.17 12.60 -9.48
C PRO A 144 -4.00 13.86 -9.65
N HIS A 145 -4.29 14.52 -8.53
CA HIS A 145 -4.94 15.82 -8.57
C HIS A 145 -3.94 16.88 -9.06
N MET A 146 -4.23 17.47 -10.22
CA MET A 146 -3.46 18.60 -10.77
C MET A 146 -4.25 19.88 -10.52
N PRO A 147 -3.85 20.74 -9.57
CA PRO A 147 -4.49 22.02 -9.36
C PRO A 147 -4.22 22.94 -10.55
N TYR A 148 -5.22 23.76 -10.91
CA TYR A 148 -5.03 24.81 -11.89
C TYR A 148 -4.56 26.10 -11.20
N PHE A 149 -3.47 26.66 -11.69
CA PHE A 149 -2.97 27.97 -11.27
C PHE A 149 -3.17 28.99 -12.38
N LYS A 150 -3.83 30.13 -12.07
CA LYS A 150 -4.08 31.20 -13.04
C LYS A 150 -2.75 31.68 -13.62
N ASN A 151 -2.66 31.75 -14.95
CA ASN A 151 -1.49 32.18 -15.72
C ASN A 151 -0.28 31.22 -15.60
N GLN A 152 -0.48 29.95 -15.24
CA GLN A 152 0.61 28.97 -15.17
C GLN A 152 1.34 28.78 -16.52
N GLU A 153 0.65 29.08 -17.63
CA GLU A 153 1.21 29.05 -18.99
C GLU A 153 2.31 30.10 -19.21
N ASN A 154 2.39 31.13 -18.38
CA ASN A 154 3.44 32.14 -18.43
C ASN A 154 4.75 31.67 -17.76
N PHE A 155 4.69 30.65 -16.93
CA PHE A 155 5.88 30.03 -16.36
C PHE A 155 6.62 29.23 -17.43
N LYS A 156 7.90 29.51 -17.63
CA LYS A 156 8.73 28.89 -18.67
C LYS A 156 9.59 27.74 -18.18
N GLY A 157 9.54 27.43 -16.87
CA GLY A 157 10.22 26.30 -16.28
C GLY A 157 9.39 25.02 -16.34
N HIS A 158 9.92 23.95 -15.75
CA HIS A 158 9.21 22.68 -15.63
C HIS A 158 8.16 22.74 -14.53
N ILE A 159 6.94 22.29 -14.83
CA ILE A 159 5.87 22.05 -13.84
C ILE A 159 5.76 20.55 -13.68
N VAL A 160 6.08 20.05 -12.49
CA VAL A 160 6.16 18.62 -12.21
C VAL A 160 5.25 18.28 -11.04
N HIS A 161 4.40 17.27 -11.24
CA HIS A 161 3.65 16.69 -10.12
C HIS A 161 4.56 15.73 -9.35
N PRO A 162 4.67 15.80 -7.99
CA PRO A 162 5.59 14.97 -7.20
C PRO A 162 5.45 13.47 -7.42
N GLN A 163 4.24 12.99 -7.73
CA GLN A 163 4.00 11.58 -8.05
C GLN A 163 4.69 11.11 -9.34
N PHE A 164 4.98 12.03 -10.25
CA PHE A 164 5.65 11.78 -11.53
C PHE A 164 7.01 12.45 -11.57
N TRP A 165 7.69 12.42 -10.45
CA TRP A 165 9.04 12.95 -10.35
C TRP A 165 9.98 12.27 -11.37
N ASN A 166 10.74 13.08 -12.09
CA ASN A 166 11.77 12.60 -13.02
C ASN A 166 13.14 12.93 -12.44
N GLU A 167 13.96 11.92 -12.20
CA GLU A 167 15.30 12.06 -11.61
C GLU A 167 16.28 12.82 -12.52
N SER A 168 15.93 13.05 -13.80
CA SER A 168 16.75 13.85 -14.73
C SER A 168 16.53 15.37 -14.61
N LEU A 169 15.69 15.86 -13.70
CA LEU A 169 15.38 17.29 -13.50
C LEU A 169 16.34 17.98 -12.55
#